data_0b150b08c4d0bb156cfda16cbf590c43
#
_entry.id   0b150b08c4d0bb156cfda16cbf590c43
#
_cell.length_a   1.000
_cell.length_b   1.000
_cell.length_c   1.000
_cell.angle_alpha   90.00
_cell.angle_beta   90.00
_cell.angle_gamma   90.00
#
_symmetry.space_group_name_H-M   'P 1'
#
loop_
_entity.id
_entity.type
_entity.pdbx_description
1 polymer ?
#
loop_
_entity_poly.entity_id
_entity_poly.type
_entity_poly.pdbx_seq_one_letter_code
_entity_poly.pdbx_strand_id
1 'polypeptide(L)'
;VCPWWSHQIQPGEYSFEVGRNSITNSLAVTCLESYYISEGLFAPRENLVDTKEVTLIVIKLDENEENMRGLRDQLMPVEEQIAEVGHFILDIDLDFYSTLNSFVSLYSEAGLYDKLKKLYSITPIPHHLETPAKIKLAMKSTQDRVELLEKLKNIFEFLSIEENLNMYEGPGEELIGSVSDIVMSVRKHYPREEVDWRMVHDAGCTFDDSELPHHISSPSQIQTLVRMTETFLDLLGQAPTIITMARSSQDDYCPPHQVEDIQSGVMNLLKIKYGNITENHCYDE
;
A
#
# COMPACT_ATOMS: atom_id res chain seq x y z
N VAL A 1 3.56 -4.32 10.52
CA VAL A 1 4.13 -3.63 9.34
C VAL A 1 5.50 -4.24 9.06
N CYS A 2 5.78 -4.57 7.80
CA CYS A 2 7.07 -5.08 7.38
C CYS A 2 8.20 -4.10 7.78
N PRO A 3 9.38 -4.57 8.22
CA PRO A 3 10.49 -3.69 8.61
C PRO A 3 10.92 -2.70 7.53
N TRP A 4 10.63 -3.02 6.26
CA TRP A 4 11.00 -2.23 5.09
C TRP A 4 9.93 -1.20 4.67
N TRP A 5 8.75 -1.25 5.28
CA TRP A 5 7.64 -0.33 5.04
C TRP A 5 7.63 0.78 6.09
N SER A 6 8.42 1.80 5.91
CA SER A 6 8.58 2.88 6.92
C SER A 6 7.72 4.11 6.66
N HIS A 7 6.90 4.15 5.59
CA HIS A 7 6.42 5.45 5.11
C HIS A 7 4.92 5.69 5.21
N GLN A 8 4.05 4.68 5.41
CA GLN A 8 2.61 4.92 5.37
C GLN A 8 2.01 5.30 6.73
N ILE A 9 2.09 4.45 7.74
CA ILE A 9 1.58 4.74 9.09
C ILE A 9 2.67 4.41 10.09
N GLN A 10 2.97 5.35 11.00
CA GLN A 10 3.98 5.12 12.04
C GLN A 10 3.49 4.10 13.06
N PRO A 11 4.39 3.31 13.69
CA PRO A 11 4.02 2.46 14.81
C PRO A 11 3.40 3.27 15.94
N GLY A 12 2.26 2.81 16.46
CA GLY A 12 1.51 3.51 17.50
C GLY A 12 0.08 3.01 17.64
N GLU A 13 -0.65 3.60 18.57
CA GLU A 13 -2.07 3.35 18.78
C GLU A 13 -2.86 4.58 18.31
N TYR A 14 -3.88 4.33 17.48
CA TYR A 14 -4.71 5.36 16.89
C TYR A 14 -6.18 5.04 17.18
N SER A 15 -6.88 5.94 17.87
CA SER A 15 -8.32 5.85 18.08
C SER A 15 -9.02 6.88 17.19
N PHE A 16 -9.96 6.43 16.37
CA PHE A 16 -10.69 7.28 15.44
C PHE A 16 -12.07 6.70 15.13
N GLU A 17 -12.93 7.53 14.57
CA GLU A 17 -14.24 7.09 14.11
C GLU A 17 -14.22 6.75 12.63
N VAL A 18 -14.90 5.66 12.29
CA VAL A 18 -15.20 5.24 10.92
C VAL A 18 -16.68 5.43 10.69
N GLY A 19 -17.06 6.03 9.58
CA GLY A 19 -18.46 6.27 9.25
C GLY A 19 -18.68 6.53 7.78
N ARG A 20 -19.89 6.92 7.44
CA ARG A 20 -20.26 7.32 6.09
C ARG A 20 -20.21 8.85 5.99
N ASN A 21 -19.50 9.37 5.00
CA ASN A 21 -19.46 10.79 4.72
C ASN A 21 -20.83 11.24 4.22
N SER A 22 -21.46 12.20 4.91
CA SER A 22 -22.81 12.70 4.60
C SER A 22 -22.92 13.47 3.28
N ILE A 23 -21.77 13.90 2.73
CA ILE A 23 -21.70 14.65 1.46
C ILE A 23 -21.48 13.69 0.28
N THR A 24 -20.49 12.81 0.38
CA THR A 24 -20.08 11.91 -0.72
C THR A 24 -20.74 10.53 -0.65
N ASN A 25 -21.33 10.17 0.49
CA ASN A 25 -21.88 8.86 0.82
C ASN A 25 -20.85 7.71 0.80
N SER A 26 -19.55 8.04 0.74
CA SER A 26 -18.44 7.09 0.81
C SER A 26 -18.03 6.79 2.26
N LEU A 27 -17.31 5.67 2.46
CA LEU A 27 -16.67 5.39 3.73
C LEU A 27 -15.60 6.45 4.01
N ALA A 28 -15.53 6.94 5.25
CA ALA A 28 -14.51 7.89 5.66
C ALA A 28 -14.15 7.73 7.14
N VAL A 29 -13.02 8.30 7.54
CA VAL A 29 -12.45 8.19 8.87
C VAL A 29 -12.04 9.55 9.42
N THR A 30 -11.98 9.70 10.75
CA THR A 30 -11.46 10.91 11.39
C THR A 30 -9.95 10.85 11.70
N CYS A 31 -9.26 9.79 11.27
CA CYS A 31 -7.82 9.63 11.49
C CYS A 31 -7.01 10.68 10.74
N LEU A 32 -6.09 11.36 11.45
CA LEU A 32 -5.26 12.44 10.92
C LEU A 32 -3.89 11.97 10.39
N GLU A 33 -3.67 10.67 10.29
CA GLU A 33 -2.47 10.14 9.66
C GLU A 33 -2.46 10.48 8.16
N SER A 34 -1.28 10.80 7.64
CA SER A 34 -1.11 11.25 6.25
C SER A 34 -1.70 10.28 5.24
N TYR A 35 -1.60 8.97 5.50
CA TYR A 35 -2.18 7.92 4.67
C TYR A 35 -3.69 8.13 4.40
N TYR A 36 -4.49 8.34 5.44
CA TYR A 36 -5.93 8.52 5.26
C TYR A 36 -6.30 9.80 4.55
N ILE A 37 -5.44 10.81 4.62
CA ILE A 37 -5.64 12.07 3.92
C ILE A 37 -5.24 11.96 2.45
N SER A 38 -4.06 11.36 2.16
CA SER A 38 -3.57 11.17 0.79
C SER A 38 -4.49 10.26 -0.04
N GLU A 39 -5.10 9.27 0.62
CA GLU A 39 -6.09 8.37 0.00
C GLU A 39 -7.50 8.99 -0.09
N GLY A 40 -7.70 10.23 0.38
CA GLY A 40 -9.00 10.89 0.38
C GLY A 40 -10.04 10.27 1.30
N LEU A 41 -9.60 9.46 2.28
CA LEU A 41 -10.47 8.77 3.25
C LEU A 41 -10.79 9.63 4.48
N PHE A 42 -10.07 10.71 4.71
CA PHE A 42 -10.30 11.59 5.85
C PHE A 42 -11.58 12.42 5.67
N ALA A 43 -12.38 12.50 6.71
CA ALA A 43 -13.45 13.49 6.84
C ALA A 43 -13.54 14.00 8.29
N PRO A 44 -13.82 15.30 8.51
CA PRO A 44 -14.07 15.81 9.85
C PRO A 44 -15.33 15.17 10.46
N ARG A 45 -15.33 15.05 11.79
CA ARG A 45 -16.38 14.33 12.54
C ARG A 45 -17.80 14.78 12.20
N GLU A 46 -18.01 16.07 12.02
CA GLU A 46 -19.29 16.66 11.67
C GLU A 46 -19.84 16.22 10.32
N ASN A 47 -18.99 15.69 9.45
CA ASN A 47 -19.38 15.17 8.14
C ASN A 47 -19.63 13.65 8.16
N LEU A 48 -19.49 12.98 9.30
CA LEU A 48 -19.72 11.55 9.41
C LEU A 48 -21.07 11.21 10.04
N VAL A 49 -21.73 10.21 9.47
CA VAL A 49 -22.95 9.58 10.00
C VAL A 49 -22.73 8.09 10.17
N ASP A 50 -23.55 7.46 11.04
CA ASP A 50 -23.48 6.02 11.35
C ASP A 50 -22.09 5.59 11.82
N THR A 51 -21.46 6.37 12.70
CA THR A 51 -20.09 6.17 13.12
C THR A 51 -19.90 5.03 14.11
N LYS A 52 -18.73 4.39 14.02
CA LYS A 52 -18.17 3.47 15.01
C LYS A 52 -16.79 3.93 15.39
N GLU A 53 -16.46 3.83 16.66
CA GLU A 53 -15.08 4.00 17.14
C GLU A 53 -14.27 2.77 16.81
N VAL A 54 -13.05 2.97 16.33
CA VAL A 54 -12.10 1.93 15.96
C VAL A 54 -10.73 2.28 16.56
N THR A 55 -10.08 1.30 17.13
CA THR A 55 -8.67 1.37 17.53
C THR A 55 -7.82 0.61 16.53
N LEU A 56 -6.82 1.32 15.96
CA LEU A 56 -5.80 0.74 15.09
C LEU A 56 -4.48 0.73 15.85
N ILE A 57 -3.90 -0.45 16.01
CA ILE A 57 -2.57 -0.63 16.59
C ILE A 57 -1.60 -1.00 15.47
N VAL A 58 -0.66 -0.13 15.18
CA VAL A 58 0.38 -0.36 14.16
C VAL A 58 1.66 -0.80 14.85
N ILE A 59 2.14 -1.98 14.51
CA ILE A 59 3.31 -2.60 15.12
C ILE A 59 4.31 -2.92 14.02
N LYS A 60 5.59 -2.58 14.28
CA LYS A 60 6.71 -3.01 13.44
C LYS A 60 7.30 -4.29 14.02
N LEU A 61 7.31 -5.35 13.25
CA LEU A 61 8.08 -6.55 13.60
C LEU A 61 9.56 -6.29 13.31
N ASP A 62 10.42 -6.53 14.30
CA ASP A 62 11.86 -6.28 14.23
C ASP A 62 12.59 -7.39 14.99
N GLU A 63 13.74 -7.84 14.51
CA GLU A 63 14.56 -8.89 15.10
C GLU A 63 15.20 -8.49 16.44
N ASN A 64 15.14 -7.22 16.83
CA ASN A 64 15.76 -6.73 18.05
C ASN A 64 14.99 -7.22 19.29
N GLU A 65 15.67 -7.90 20.21
CA GLU A 65 15.06 -8.41 21.47
C GLU A 65 14.39 -7.30 22.32
N GLU A 66 14.89 -6.08 22.25
CA GLU A 66 14.32 -4.94 22.97
C GLU A 66 12.97 -4.53 22.37
N ASN A 67 12.86 -4.58 21.05
CA ASN A 67 11.61 -4.35 20.33
C ASN A 67 10.60 -5.49 20.56
N MET A 68 11.06 -6.71 20.71
CA MET A 68 10.20 -7.87 21.03
C MET A 68 9.60 -7.82 22.44
N ARG A 69 10.29 -7.21 23.42
CA ARG A 69 9.69 -6.95 24.75
C ARG A 69 8.61 -5.87 24.64
N GLY A 70 8.88 -4.79 23.90
CA GLY A 70 7.90 -3.75 23.63
C GLY A 70 6.68 -4.24 22.84
N LEU A 71 6.85 -5.25 21.98
CA LEU A 71 5.76 -5.89 21.23
C LEU A 71 4.71 -6.51 22.15
N ARG A 72 5.14 -7.19 23.21
CA ARG A 72 4.22 -7.79 24.18
C ARG A 72 3.36 -6.74 24.87
N ASP A 73 3.98 -5.65 25.32
CA ASP A 73 3.25 -4.57 25.99
C ASP A 73 2.24 -3.89 25.04
N GLN A 74 2.59 -3.75 23.77
CA GLN A 74 1.71 -3.19 22.74
C GLN A 74 0.56 -4.13 22.36
N LEU A 75 0.76 -5.44 22.44
CA LEU A 75 -0.28 -6.45 22.11
C LEU A 75 -1.18 -6.80 23.29
N MET A 76 -0.81 -6.47 24.52
CA MET A 76 -1.61 -6.79 25.70
C MET A 76 -3.08 -6.32 25.59
N PRO A 77 -3.39 -5.09 25.14
CA PRO A 77 -4.78 -4.67 24.96
C PRO A 77 -5.53 -5.49 23.89
N VAL A 78 -4.83 -5.93 22.84
CA VAL A 78 -5.40 -6.78 21.78
C VAL A 78 -5.67 -8.19 22.31
N GLU A 79 -4.75 -8.76 23.08
CA GLU A 79 -4.91 -10.07 23.74
C GLU A 79 -6.11 -10.05 24.68
N GLU A 80 -6.26 -9.01 25.51
CA GLU A 80 -7.41 -8.83 26.42
C GLU A 80 -8.73 -8.73 25.63
N GLN A 81 -8.75 -7.97 24.56
CA GLN A 81 -9.94 -7.83 23.72
C GLN A 81 -10.31 -9.12 22.99
N ILE A 82 -9.31 -9.85 22.48
CA ILE A 82 -9.52 -11.17 21.87
C ILE A 82 -10.09 -12.16 22.90
N ALA A 83 -9.56 -12.14 24.12
CA ALA A 83 -10.03 -13.00 25.22
C ALA A 83 -11.49 -12.67 25.61
N GLU A 84 -11.89 -11.41 25.59
CA GLU A 84 -13.27 -10.96 25.87
C GLU A 84 -14.24 -11.35 24.75
N VAL A 85 -13.88 -11.09 23.49
CA VAL A 85 -14.71 -11.35 22.30
C VAL A 85 -14.75 -12.83 21.94
N GLY A 86 -13.67 -13.56 22.19
CA GLY A 86 -13.53 -15.00 21.95
C GLY A 86 -13.28 -15.40 20.51
N HIS A 87 -13.15 -14.45 19.58
CA HIS A 87 -12.86 -14.72 18.16
C HIS A 87 -12.20 -13.54 17.48
N PHE A 88 -11.34 -13.84 16.46
CA PHE A 88 -10.75 -12.84 15.57
C PHE A 88 -10.47 -13.44 14.20
N ILE A 89 -10.21 -12.57 13.23
CA ILE A 89 -9.77 -12.91 11.87
C ILE A 89 -8.29 -12.56 11.76
N LEU A 90 -7.50 -13.47 11.22
CA LEU A 90 -6.11 -13.23 10.86
C LEU A 90 -6.04 -13.08 9.34
N ASP A 91 -5.55 -11.94 8.87
CA ASP A 91 -5.25 -11.70 7.46
C ASP A 91 -3.74 -11.64 7.27
N ILE A 92 -3.23 -12.40 6.31
CA ILE A 92 -1.80 -12.51 6.00
C ILE A 92 -1.60 -12.13 4.54
N ASP A 93 -0.74 -11.15 4.30
CA ASP A 93 -0.30 -10.80 2.97
C ASP A 93 1.13 -11.32 2.72
N LEU A 94 1.35 -12.07 1.64
CA LEU A 94 2.64 -12.70 1.38
C LEU A 94 3.70 -11.70 0.93
N ASP A 95 3.33 -10.54 0.43
CA ASP A 95 4.26 -9.46 0.13
C ASP A 95 4.89 -8.84 1.39
N PHE A 96 4.31 -9.10 2.57
CA PHE A 96 4.94 -8.78 3.85
C PHE A 96 6.33 -9.42 3.99
N TYR A 97 6.54 -10.60 3.43
CA TYR A 97 7.80 -11.35 3.53
C TYR A 97 8.81 -10.97 2.45
N SER A 98 8.34 -10.53 1.29
CA SER A 98 9.19 -10.08 0.18
C SER A 98 8.35 -9.28 -0.81
N THR A 99 8.80 -8.10 -1.18
CA THR A 99 8.02 -7.15 -1.98
C THR A 99 8.76 -6.78 -3.26
N LEU A 100 8.12 -6.99 -4.40
CA LEU A 100 8.60 -6.56 -5.71
C LEU A 100 7.70 -5.43 -6.24
N ASN A 101 8.22 -4.22 -6.31
CA ASN A 101 7.58 -3.18 -7.11
C ASN A 101 7.94 -3.40 -8.58
N SER A 102 7.06 -4.03 -9.34
CA SER A 102 7.27 -4.36 -10.77
C SER A 102 7.49 -3.12 -11.64
N PHE A 103 6.96 -1.96 -11.24
CA PHE A 103 7.13 -0.71 -11.98
C PHE A 103 8.57 -0.19 -11.98
N VAL A 104 9.40 -0.60 -11.01
CA VAL A 104 10.84 -0.25 -11.00
C VAL A 104 11.56 -0.76 -12.25
N SER A 105 11.15 -1.92 -12.78
CA SER A 105 11.73 -2.53 -13.97
C SER A 105 11.05 -2.10 -15.28
N LEU A 106 9.88 -1.46 -15.21
CA LEU A 106 9.11 -1.05 -16.38
C LEU A 106 9.90 -0.06 -17.24
N TYR A 107 10.18 -0.45 -18.48
CA TYR A 107 10.99 0.34 -19.45
C TYR A 107 12.27 0.92 -18.82
N SER A 108 13.01 0.10 -18.09
CA SER A 108 14.15 0.49 -17.27
C SER A 108 15.28 1.13 -18.07
N GLU A 109 15.53 0.72 -19.33
CA GLU A 109 16.56 1.34 -20.20
C GLU A 109 16.24 2.81 -20.54
N ALA A 110 14.97 3.20 -20.46
CA ALA A 110 14.53 4.58 -20.62
C ALA A 110 14.63 5.41 -19.33
N GLY A 111 14.94 4.79 -18.19
CA GLY A 111 14.90 5.42 -16.86
C GLY A 111 13.49 5.91 -16.52
N LEU A 112 12.48 5.12 -16.90
CA LEU A 112 11.06 5.53 -16.78
C LEU A 112 10.68 5.81 -15.33
N TYR A 113 11.07 4.95 -14.39
CA TYR A 113 10.67 5.05 -12.97
C TYR A 113 10.99 6.43 -12.37
N ASP A 114 12.23 6.91 -12.55
CA ASP A 114 12.66 8.22 -12.04
C ASP A 114 11.93 9.40 -12.72
N LYS A 115 11.58 9.24 -13.99
CA LYS A 115 10.84 10.26 -14.73
C LYS A 115 9.38 10.35 -14.27
N LEU A 116 8.75 9.21 -14.04
CA LEU A 116 7.40 9.15 -13.48
C LEU A 116 7.40 9.70 -12.05
N LYS A 117 8.33 9.29 -11.22
CA LYS A 117 8.48 9.86 -9.88
C LYS A 117 8.53 11.39 -9.91
N LYS A 118 9.34 11.96 -10.78
CA LYS A 118 9.47 13.42 -10.92
C LYS A 118 8.17 14.09 -11.39
N LEU A 119 7.37 13.42 -12.23
CA LEU A 119 6.14 13.97 -12.81
C LEU A 119 4.94 13.86 -11.85
N TYR A 120 4.84 12.75 -11.11
CA TYR A 120 3.65 12.39 -10.33
C TYR A 120 3.77 12.68 -8.84
N SER A 121 4.99 12.71 -8.26
CA SER A 121 5.14 12.94 -6.81
C SER A 121 4.65 14.32 -6.39
N ILE A 122 4.04 14.33 -5.21
CA ILE A 122 3.60 15.56 -4.53
C ILE A 122 4.51 15.88 -3.36
N THR A 123 4.34 17.06 -2.79
CA THR A 123 5.06 17.44 -1.57
C THR A 123 4.64 16.53 -0.40
N PRO A 124 5.59 15.94 0.32
CA PRO A 124 5.28 15.08 1.45
C PRO A 124 4.34 15.72 2.47
N ILE A 125 3.30 14.97 2.83
CA ILE A 125 2.35 15.33 3.87
C ILE A 125 2.96 14.92 5.22
N PRO A 126 2.99 15.79 6.25
CA PRO A 126 3.47 15.40 7.58
C PRO A 126 2.69 14.21 8.14
N HIS A 127 3.36 13.20 8.68
CA HIS A 127 2.73 11.97 9.20
C HIS A 127 1.66 12.24 10.24
N HIS A 128 1.82 13.27 11.06
CA HIS A 128 0.82 13.66 12.04
C HIS A 128 0.43 15.14 11.88
N LEU A 129 -0.88 15.40 11.74
CA LEU A 129 -1.44 16.71 11.47
C LEU A 129 -2.18 17.23 12.72
N GLU A 130 -1.54 18.12 13.47
CA GLU A 130 -2.11 18.63 14.72
C GLU A 130 -2.92 19.92 14.56
N THR A 131 -2.75 20.64 13.45
CA THR A 131 -3.38 21.94 13.27
C THR A 131 -4.35 21.98 12.09
N PRO A 132 -5.51 22.68 12.22
CA PRO A 132 -6.46 22.82 11.12
C PRO A 132 -5.86 23.36 9.82
N ALA A 133 -4.84 24.21 9.92
CA ALA A 133 -4.14 24.77 8.76
C ALA A 133 -3.34 23.69 8.01
N LYS A 134 -2.61 22.82 8.72
CA LYS A 134 -1.87 21.69 8.13
C LYS A 134 -2.82 20.70 7.50
N ILE A 135 -3.93 20.34 8.17
CA ILE A 135 -4.95 19.44 7.65
C ILE A 135 -5.52 20.00 6.33
N LYS A 136 -5.88 21.28 6.31
CA LYS A 136 -6.40 21.93 5.11
C LYS A 136 -5.39 21.95 3.97
N LEU A 137 -4.11 22.16 4.27
CA LEU A 137 -3.04 22.13 3.27
C LEU A 137 -2.87 20.72 2.68
N ALA A 138 -2.89 19.68 3.53
CA ALA A 138 -2.79 18.30 3.10
C ALA A 138 -3.99 17.88 2.23
N MET A 139 -5.22 18.22 2.64
CA MET A 139 -6.43 17.97 1.84
C MET A 139 -6.37 18.68 0.49
N LYS A 140 -5.83 19.90 0.46
CA LYS A 140 -5.63 20.61 -0.80
C LYS A 140 -4.60 19.91 -1.68
N SER A 141 -3.48 19.47 -1.12
CA SER A 141 -2.46 18.72 -1.87
C SER A 141 -3.03 17.44 -2.48
N THR A 142 -3.87 16.71 -1.73
CA THR A 142 -4.60 15.54 -2.24
C THR A 142 -5.53 15.90 -3.40
N GLN A 143 -6.29 16.99 -3.28
CA GLN A 143 -7.17 17.44 -4.35
C GLN A 143 -6.37 17.84 -5.61
N ASP A 144 -5.28 18.60 -5.43
CA ASP A 144 -4.38 18.99 -6.52
C ASP A 144 -3.79 17.72 -7.22
N ARG A 145 -3.49 16.67 -6.46
CA ARG A 145 -3.05 15.37 -6.99
C ARG A 145 -4.14 14.70 -7.83
N VAL A 146 -5.37 14.64 -7.34
CA VAL A 146 -6.49 14.04 -8.11
C VAL A 146 -6.65 14.74 -9.45
N GLU A 147 -6.57 16.08 -9.47
CA GLU A 147 -6.65 16.86 -10.71
C GLU A 147 -5.46 16.60 -11.65
N LEU A 148 -4.24 16.44 -11.10
CA LEU A 148 -3.05 16.08 -11.87
C LEU A 148 -3.20 14.69 -12.50
N LEU A 149 -3.64 13.69 -11.73
CA LEU A 149 -3.84 12.33 -12.23
C LEU A 149 -4.87 12.28 -13.37
N GLU A 150 -5.98 13.01 -13.26
CA GLU A 150 -7.00 13.06 -14.31
C GLU A 150 -6.46 13.72 -15.60
N LYS A 151 -5.66 14.79 -15.48
CA LYS A 151 -4.99 15.40 -16.63
C LYS A 151 -4.02 14.45 -17.30
N LEU A 152 -3.17 13.78 -16.52
CA LEU A 152 -2.19 12.83 -17.04
C LEU A 152 -2.87 11.60 -17.65
N LYS A 153 -3.95 11.11 -17.05
CA LYS A 153 -4.77 10.05 -17.63
C LYS A 153 -5.23 10.39 -19.05
N ASN A 154 -5.80 11.56 -19.24
CA ASN A 154 -6.26 12.01 -20.56
C ASN A 154 -5.11 12.04 -21.58
N ILE A 155 -3.92 12.51 -21.19
CA ILE A 155 -2.74 12.55 -22.07
C ILE A 155 -2.26 11.15 -22.43
N PHE A 156 -2.14 10.24 -21.46
CA PHE A 156 -1.67 8.88 -21.69
C PHE A 156 -2.70 8.00 -22.43
N GLU A 157 -4.00 8.22 -22.22
CA GLU A 157 -5.04 7.62 -23.04
C GLU A 157 -4.97 8.10 -24.50
N PHE A 158 -4.74 9.38 -24.72
CA PHE A 158 -4.50 9.93 -26.07
C PHE A 158 -3.28 9.27 -26.71
N LEU A 159 -2.15 9.14 -26.00
CA LEU A 159 -0.95 8.47 -26.49
C LEU A 159 -1.16 7.00 -26.86
N SER A 160 -2.13 6.32 -26.26
CA SER A 160 -2.47 4.93 -26.59
C SER A 160 -3.13 4.81 -27.98
N ILE A 161 -3.66 5.91 -28.50
CA ILE A 161 -4.37 5.97 -29.79
C ILE A 161 -3.54 6.75 -30.81
N GLU A 162 -3.12 7.96 -30.47
CA GLU A 162 -2.41 8.90 -31.32
C GLU A 162 -1.12 9.36 -30.65
N GLU A 163 0.01 9.06 -31.28
CA GLU A 163 1.32 9.32 -30.65
C GLU A 163 1.86 10.73 -30.82
N ASN A 164 1.21 11.53 -31.64
CA ASN A 164 1.66 12.90 -31.90
C ASN A 164 1.09 13.85 -30.86
N LEU A 165 1.78 14.05 -29.75
CA LEU A 165 1.37 14.97 -28.68
C LEU A 165 1.12 16.40 -29.15
N ASN A 166 1.67 16.83 -30.30
CA ASN A 166 1.37 18.15 -30.86
C ASN A 166 -0.09 18.28 -31.34
N MET A 167 -0.81 17.17 -31.46
CA MET A 167 -2.23 17.13 -31.81
C MET A 167 -3.14 16.99 -30.60
N TYR A 168 -2.58 16.94 -29.39
CA TYR A 168 -3.37 16.86 -28.19
C TYR A 168 -4.02 18.21 -27.89
N GLU A 169 -5.34 18.23 -27.82
CA GLU A 169 -6.16 19.37 -27.41
C GLU A 169 -7.04 18.90 -26.23
N GLY A 170 -6.59 19.14 -25.00
CA GLY A 170 -7.31 18.67 -23.82
C GLY A 170 -6.73 19.16 -22.49
N PRO A 171 -7.33 18.75 -21.38
CA PRO A 171 -6.85 19.13 -20.05
C PRO A 171 -5.39 18.72 -19.84
N GLY A 172 -4.55 19.62 -19.30
CA GLY A 172 -3.15 19.32 -18.98
C GLY A 172 -2.16 19.66 -20.10
N GLU A 173 -2.50 20.52 -21.05
CA GLU A 173 -1.56 20.99 -22.08
C GLU A 173 -0.22 21.49 -21.50
N GLU A 174 -0.24 22.05 -20.29
CA GLU A 174 0.95 22.47 -19.57
C GLU A 174 1.93 21.32 -19.21
N LEU A 175 1.44 20.09 -19.21
CA LEU A 175 2.21 18.88 -18.88
C LEU A 175 2.85 18.22 -20.12
N ILE A 176 2.45 18.63 -21.33
CA ILE A 176 2.89 18.02 -22.59
C ILE A 176 4.42 18.02 -22.72
N GLY A 177 5.10 19.06 -22.28
CA GLY A 177 6.58 19.10 -22.29
C GLY A 177 7.20 17.98 -21.47
N SER A 178 6.73 17.77 -20.26
CA SER A 178 7.23 16.72 -19.37
C SER A 178 6.89 15.31 -19.88
N VAL A 179 5.68 15.12 -20.41
CA VAL A 179 5.26 13.85 -21.01
C VAL A 179 6.06 13.57 -22.30
N SER A 180 6.33 14.58 -23.12
CA SER A 180 7.16 14.44 -24.33
C SER A 180 8.57 13.93 -23.99
N ASP A 181 9.17 14.39 -22.91
CA ASP A 181 10.49 13.91 -22.46
C ASP A 181 10.44 12.41 -22.09
N ILE A 182 9.34 11.95 -21.50
CA ILE A 182 9.12 10.52 -21.22
C ILE A 182 8.96 9.75 -22.53
N VAL A 183 8.10 10.21 -23.44
CA VAL A 183 7.85 9.58 -24.75
C VAL A 183 9.14 9.44 -25.54
N MET A 184 9.94 10.51 -25.65
CA MET A 184 11.22 10.48 -26.35
C MET A 184 12.20 9.48 -25.73
N SER A 185 12.27 9.41 -24.40
CA SER A 185 13.16 8.47 -23.72
C SER A 185 12.75 7.02 -23.94
N VAL A 186 11.45 6.71 -23.81
CA VAL A 186 10.91 5.37 -24.02
C VAL A 186 11.11 4.94 -25.47
N ARG A 187 10.77 5.80 -26.44
CA ARG A 187 10.90 5.53 -27.89
C ARG A 187 12.33 5.34 -28.36
N LYS A 188 13.30 5.84 -27.64
CA LYS A 188 14.71 5.62 -27.95
C LYS A 188 15.13 4.15 -27.76
N HIS A 189 14.48 3.43 -26.86
CA HIS A 189 14.87 2.08 -26.43
C HIS A 189 13.83 1.02 -26.80
N TYR A 190 12.56 1.40 -26.93
CA TYR A 190 11.44 0.46 -27.13
C TYR A 190 10.64 0.84 -28.37
N PRO A 191 10.31 -0.11 -29.27
CA PRO A 191 9.46 0.10 -30.42
C PRO A 191 8.02 0.42 -30.00
N ARG A 192 7.25 0.99 -30.92
CA ARG A 192 5.89 1.49 -30.66
C ARG A 192 4.96 0.42 -30.09
N GLU A 193 4.97 -0.75 -30.69
CA GLU A 193 4.11 -1.89 -30.40
C GLU A 193 4.39 -2.55 -29.05
N GLU A 194 5.52 -2.26 -28.43
CA GLU A 194 5.91 -2.80 -27.13
C GLU A 194 5.57 -1.87 -25.96
N VAL A 195 5.07 -0.65 -26.24
CA VAL A 195 4.82 0.34 -25.19
C VAL A 195 3.34 0.44 -24.88
N ASP A 196 2.97 0.09 -23.65
CA ASP A 196 1.64 0.32 -23.09
C ASP A 196 1.62 1.62 -22.29
N TRP A 197 1.07 2.68 -22.89
CA TRP A 197 0.97 3.99 -22.26
C TRP A 197 -0.02 4.03 -21.09
N ARG A 198 -1.00 3.12 -21.04
CA ARG A 198 -1.89 3.00 -19.88
C ARG A 198 -1.14 2.45 -18.70
N MET A 199 -0.35 1.39 -18.91
CA MET A 199 0.54 0.85 -17.89
C MET A 199 1.56 1.87 -17.39
N VAL A 200 2.07 2.74 -18.28
CA VAL A 200 2.95 3.87 -17.89
C VAL A 200 2.21 4.85 -16.96
N HIS A 201 0.95 5.17 -17.26
CA HIS A 201 0.13 6.01 -16.39
C HIS A 201 -0.13 5.32 -15.05
N ASP A 202 -0.53 4.06 -15.06
CA ASP A 202 -0.80 3.29 -13.84
C ASP A 202 0.44 3.23 -12.93
N ALA A 203 1.63 2.99 -13.51
CA ALA A 203 2.90 3.09 -12.79
C ALA A 203 3.13 4.49 -12.19
N GLY A 204 2.79 5.55 -12.90
CA GLY A 204 2.86 6.92 -12.40
C GLY A 204 1.90 7.18 -11.24
N CYS A 205 0.69 6.63 -11.30
CA CYS A 205 -0.32 6.79 -10.25
C CYS A 205 0.13 6.24 -8.88
N THR A 206 1.14 5.37 -8.85
CA THR A 206 1.68 4.82 -7.60
C THR A 206 2.55 5.80 -6.81
N PHE A 207 2.97 6.91 -7.42
CA PHE A 207 3.68 7.97 -6.73
C PHE A 207 2.71 8.97 -6.11
N ASP A 208 2.90 9.23 -4.84
CA ASP A 208 2.22 10.28 -4.08
C ASP A 208 3.26 11.12 -3.32
N ASP A 209 3.17 11.21 -2.00
CA ASP A 209 4.21 11.73 -1.11
C ASP A 209 5.25 10.65 -0.72
N SER A 210 5.08 9.42 -1.21
CA SER A 210 5.92 8.26 -0.97
C SER A 210 6.16 7.44 -2.26
N GLU A 211 6.73 6.26 -2.12
CA GLU A 211 6.91 5.27 -3.18
C GLU A 211 6.36 3.94 -2.72
N LEU A 212 5.91 3.12 -3.67
CA LEU A 212 5.60 1.72 -3.36
C LEU A 212 6.84 1.00 -2.84
N PRO A 213 6.70 0.18 -1.80
CA PRO A 213 7.83 -0.56 -1.26
C PRO A 213 8.44 -1.52 -2.29
N HIS A 214 9.77 -1.64 -2.24
CA HIS A 214 10.52 -2.56 -3.06
C HIS A 214 11.66 -3.15 -2.23
N HIS A 215 11.50 -4.40 -1.79
CA HIS A 215 12.54 -5.14 -1.06
C HIS A 215 12.40 -6.64 -1.32
N ILE A 216 13.25 -7.17 -2.19
CA ILE A 216 13.31 -8.61 -2.43
C ILE A 216 14.16 -9.25 -1.33
N SER A 217 13.48 -9.99 -0.45
CA SER A 217 14.11 -10.63 0.70
C SER A 217 14.95 -11.82 0.29
N SER A 218 16.10 -12.00 0.96
CA SER A 218 16.86 -13.23 0.86
C SER A 218 16.11 -14.39 1.55
N PRO A 219 16.41 -15.65 1.23
CA PRO A 219 15.79 -16.80 1.90
C PRO A 219 15.94 -16.78 3.44
N SER A 220 17.08 -16.27 3.93
CA SER A 220 17.29 -16.13 5.38
C SER A 220 16.42 -15.04 6.00
N GLN A 221 16.18 -13.93 5.31
CA GLN A 221 15.27 -12.90 5.76
C GLN A 221 13.81 -13.40 5.80
N ILE A 222 13.39 -14.13 4.77
CA ILE A 222 12.06 -14.76 4.74
C ILE A 222 11.88 -15.69 5.94
N GLN A 223 12.85 -16.57 6.20
CA GLN A 223 12.79 -17.48 7.36
C GLN A 223 12.73 -16.72 8.70
N THR A 224 13.45 -15.61 8.80
CA THR A 224 13.40 -14.76 9.98
C THR A 224 12.02 -14.13 10.15
N LEU A 225 11.44 -13.56 9.08
CA LEU A 225 10.09 -12.99 9.13
C LEU A 225 9.03 -14.04 9.50
N VAL A 226 9.15 -15.27 8.99
CA VAL A 226 8.26 -16.38 9.39
C VAL A 226 8.37 -16.68 10.88
N ARG A 227 9.59 -16.72 11.46
CA ARG A 227 9.77 -16.90 12.92
C ARG A 227 9.20 -15.73 13.73
N MET A 228 9.32 -14.50 13.21
CA MET A 228 8.74 -13.32 13.85
C MET A 228 7.22 -13.37 13.82
N THR A 229 6.63 -13.84 12.73
CA THR A 229 5.19 -14.12 12.65
C THR A 229 4.77 -15.18 13.66
N GLU A 230 5.55 -16.25 13.84
CA GLU A 230 5.30 -17.25 14.89
C GLU A 230 5.26 -16.61 16.28
N THR A 231 6.26 -15.82 16.61
CA THR A 231 6.33 -15.10 17.89
C THR A 231 5.14 -14.15 18.08
N PHE A 232 4.78 -13.39 17.05
CA PHE A 232 3.60 -12.53 17.08
C PHE A 232 2.32 -13.33 17.37
N LEU A 233 2.12 -14.44 16.68
CA LEU A 233 0.96 -15.32 16.88
C LEU A 233 0.97 -16.02 18.25
N ASP A 234 2.15 -16.28 18.86
CA ASP A 234 2.27 -16.78 20.23
C ASP A 234 1.76 -15.78 21.26
N LEU A 235 2.00 -14.49 21.01
CA LEU A 235 1.55 -13.41 21.89
C LEU A 235 0.03 -13.17 21.83
N LEU A 236 -0.67 -13.56 20.76
CA LEU A 236 -2.13 -13.44 20.68
C LEU A 236 -2.90 -14.45 21.55
N GLY A 237 -2.26 -15.52 22.00
CA GLY A 237 -2.78 -16.47 22.99
C GLY A 237 -3.92 -17.38 22.53
N GLN A 238 -4.60 -17.07 21.43
CA GLN A 238 -5.74 -17.82 20.89
C GLN A 238 -5.57 -18.12 19.39
N ALA A 239 -6.30 -19.13 18.91
CA ALA A 239 -6.38 -19.43 17.49
C ALA A 239 -7.39 -18.48 16.79
N PRO A 240 -7.10 -17.99 15.59
CA PRO A 240 -8.07 -17.23 14.81
C PRO A 240 -9.25 -18.12 14.37
N THR A 241 -10.41 -17.51 14.21
CA THR A 241 -11.60 -18.21 13.69
C THR A 241 -11.49 -18.44 12.20
N ILE A 242 -10.93 -17.50 11.48
CA ILE A 242 -10.69 -17.53 10.04
C ILE A 242 -9.29 -16.97 9.79
N ILE A 243 -8.59 -17.58 8.84
CA ILE A 243 -7.33 -17.08 8.30
C ILE A 243 -7.55 -16.80 6.82
N THR A 244 -7.27 -15.59 6.38
CA THR A 244 -7.18 -15.23 4.97
C THR A 244 -5.71 -15.03 4.60
N MET A 245 -5.36 -15.35 3.35
CA MET A 245 -4.01 -15.22 2.85
C MET A 245 -4.04 -14.67 1.43
N ALA A 246 -3.55 -13.43 1.26
CA ALA A 246 -3.34 -12.83 -0.04
C ALA A 246 -1.96 -13.22 -0.58
N ARG A 247 -1.93 -13.74 -1.82
CA ARG A 247 -0.68 -14.16 -2.46
C ARG A 247 0.10 -12.98 -3.06
N SER A 248 -0.59 -11.91 -3.44
CA SER A 248 -0.04 -10.76 -4.16
C SER A 248 0.82 -11.18 -5.36
N SER A 249 0.34 -12.21 -6.10
CA SER A 249 1.08 -12.86 -7.20
C SER A 249 0.55 -12.52 -8.59
N GLN A 250 -0.66 -11.95 -8.70
CA GLN A 250 -1.24 -11.57 -10.00
C GLN A 250 -0.63 -10.29 -10.56
N ASP A 251 -0.16 -9.42 -9.68
CA ASP A 251 0.53 -8.16 -9.98
C ASP A 251 2.05 -8.26 -9.76
N ASP A 252 2.55 -9.49 -9.50
CA ASP A 252 3.95 -9.79 -9.19
C ASP A 252 4.49 -9.12 -7.91
N TYR A 253 3.61 -8.53 -7.08
CA TYR A 253 4.04 -7.76 -5.91
C TYR A 253 4.73 -8.64 -4.85
N CYS A 254 4.27 -9.87 -4.64
CA CYS A 254 5.10 -10.93 -4.06
C CYS A 254 5.93 -11.56 -5.18
N PRO A 255 7.28 -11.59 -5.11
CA PRO A 255 8.12 -12.06 -6.21
C PRO A 255 7.72 -13.45 -6.71
N PRO A 256 7.42 -13.65 -8.01
CA PRO A 256 6.92 -14.90 -8.56
C PRO A 256 7.80 -16.13 -8.26
N HIS A 257 9.11 -15.92 -8.16
CA HIS A 257 10.07 -16.98 -7.86
C HIS A 257 10.18 -17.31 -6.36
N GLN A 258 9.47 -16.59 -5.48
CA GLN A 258 9.49 -16.76 -4.02
C GLN A 258 8.11 -17.09 -3.43
N VAL A 259 7.02 -16.75 -4.12
CA VAL A 259 5.66 -16.83 -3.57
C VAL A 259 5.31 -18.24 -3.08
N GLU A 260 5.69 -19.29 -3.79
CA GLU A 260 5.41 -20.68 -3.41
C GLU A 260 6.17 -21.09 -2.13
N ASP A 261 7.43 -20.71 -2.03
CA ASP A 261 8.26 -21.00 -0.84
C ASP A 261 7.76 -20.22 0.37
N ILE A 262 7.41 -18.94 0.20
CA ILE A 262 6.84 -18.11 1.27
C ILE A 262 5.52 -18.71 1.73
N GLN A 263 4.59 -18.98 0.82
CA GLN A 263 3.29 -19.59 1.15
C GLN A 263 3.45 -20.90 1.89
N SER A 264 4.32 -21.79 1.39
CA SER A 264 4.59 -23.09 2.02
C SER A 264 5.15 -22.91 3.42
N GLY A 265 6.07 -21.98 3.64
CA GLY A 265 6.65 -21.68 4.94
C GLY A 265 5.60 -21.18 5.94
N VAL A 266 4.76 -20.23 5.53
CA VAL A 266 3.68 -19.67 6.37
C VAL A 266 2.61 -20.72 6.64
N MET A 267 2.17 -21.49 5.64
CA MET A 267 1.20 -22.56 5.83
C MET A 267 1.70 -23.65 6.79
N ASN A 268 2.98 -24.01 6.68
CA ASN A 268 3.58 -24.97 7.61
C ASN A 268 3.60 -24.45 9.05
N LEU A 269 3.97 -23.19 9.26
CA LEU A 269 3.88 -22.51 10.55
C LEU A 269 2.46 -22.60 11.13
N LEU A 270 1.44 -22.22 10.34
CA LEU A 270 0.04 -22.21 10.77
C LEU A 270 -0.44 -23.63 11.14
N LYS A 271 -0.09 -24.64 10.33
CA LYS A 271 -0.43 -26.06 10.62
C LYS A 271 0.22 -26.57 11.89
N ILE A 272 1.48 -26.25 12.12
CA ILE A 272 2.18 -26.62 13.37
C ILE A 272 1.51 -25.98 14.57
N LYS A 273 1.17 -24.68 14.45
CA LYS A 273 0.62 -23.91 15.55
C LYS A 273 -0.82 -24.26 15.90
N TYR A 274 -1.69 -24.40 14.89
CA TYR A 274 -3.14 -24.55 15.08
C TYR A 274 -3.68 -25.94 14.75
N GLY A 275 -2.85 -26.84 14.27
CA GLY A 275 -3.24 -28.22 13.97
C GLY A 275 -4.06 -28.35 12.69
N ASN A 276 -5.24 -28.94 12.77
CA ASN A 276 -6.08 -29.21 11.61
C ASN A 276 -6.70 -27.91 11.07
N ILE A 277 -6.11 -27.38 9.98
CA ILE A 277 -6.65 -26.27 9.22
C ILE A 277 -7.32 -26.84 7.97
N THR A 278 -8.57 -26.45 7.70
CA THR A 278 -9.22 -26.72 6.42
C THR A 278 -8.80 -25.64 5.43
N GLU A 279 -8.14 -26.05 4.36
CA GLU A 279 -7.68 -25.13 3.31
C GLU A 279 -8.71 -25.03 2.19
N ASN A 280 -8.94 -23.81 1.74
CA ASN A 280 -9.76 -23.52 0.57
C ASN A 280 -9.00 -22.55 -0.35
N HIS A 281 -8.62 -23.00 -1.53
CA HIS A 281 -7.92 -22.22 -2.52
C HIS A 281 -8.95 -21.51 -3.41
N CYS A 282 -8.98 -20.17 -3.35
CA CYS A 282 -9.96 -19.33 -4.05
C CYS A 282 -9.31 -18.50 -5.16
N TYR A 283 -8.27 -19.01 -5.81
CA TYR A 283 -7.65 -18.37 -6.96
C TYR A 283 -7.84 -19.27 -8.21
N ASP A 284 -8.09 -18.61 -9.33
CA ASP A 284 -8.15 -19.27 -10.63
C ASP A 284 -6.74 -19.73 -11.04
N GLU A 285 -6.64 -20.99 -11.51
CA GLU A 285 -5.40 -21.56 -12.04
C GLU A 285 -5.02 -20.95 -13.40
#